data_eddc9b42a33b7564c14522030b16e25f
#
_entry.id   eddc9b42a33b7564c14522030b16e25f
#
_cell.length_a   1.000
_cell.length_b   1.000
_cell.length_c   1.000
_cell.angle_alpha   90.00
_cell.angle_beta   90.00
_cell.angle_gamma   90.00
#
_symmetry.space_group_name_H-M   'P 1'
#
loop_
_entity.id
_entity.type
_entity.pdbx_description
1 polymer ?
#
loop_
_entity_poly.entity_id
_entity_poly.type
_entity_poly.pdbx_seq_one_letter_code
_entity_poly.pdbx_strand_id
1 'polypeptide(L)'
;MMALFDSHCHVDEPKFDDDREDVLTRMAEAGVTRYAVIGSDMATSRHSADFAAAHPGCYAAIGIHPHEAKGFVEDDLQRLADWSKEEKVVAIGEIGLDYYYDLSPRETQMTVCEAQMELAWELLLPVAYHIRDAHQDMLDIMKRHKKHLTGGIIHCFSGSWEIAKEYLKLGYFISFAGPVTFKKAPKLQEAAVNVPLDRILIETDSPYLAPEPVRGHRNEPTNVRYVAEKIAALREIPLEAFAQITMQNALNAYSIKE
;
A
#
# COMPACT_ATOMS: atom_id res chain seq x y z
N MET A 1 -17.91 -17.14 -4.77
CA MET A 1 -16.79 -17.14 -3.81
C MET A 1 -16.42 -15.68 -3.58
N MET A 2 -16.18 -15.27 -2.34
CA MET A 2 -15.78 -13.87 -2.03
C MET A 2 -14.39 -13.64 -2.62
N ALA A 3 -14.23 -12.55 -3.37
CA ALA A 3 -12.94 -12.13 -3.92
C ALA A 3 -12.39 -10.95 -3.12
N LEU A 4 -11.11 -11.01 -2.76
CA LEU A 4 -10.38 -10.00 -2.01
C LEU A 4 -9.18 -9.49 -2.81
N PHE A 5 -8.86 -8.21 -2.63
CA PHE A 5 -7.61 -7.60 -3.08
C PHE A 5 -6.79 -7.23 -1.84
N ASP A 6 -5.59 -7.80 -1.71
CA ASP A 6 -4.59 -7.30 -0.76
C ASP A 6 -3.83 -6.15 -1.41
N SER A 7 -4.15 -4.90 -1.05
CA SER A 7 -3.62 -3.74 -1.75
C SER A 7 -2.15 -3.43 -1.45
N HIS A 8 -1.51 -4.13 -0.50
CA HIS A 8 -0.10 -3.94 -0.17
C HIS A 8 0.46 -5.14 0.59
N CYS A 9 1.35 -5.89 -0.02
CA CYS A 9 2.06 -6.99 0.61
C CYS A 9 3.47 -7.16 0.03
N HIS A 10 4.30 -7.96 0.70
CA HIS A 10 5.66 -8.32 0.27
C HIS A 10 5.82 -9.84 0.24
N VAL A 11 4.86 -10.54 -0.38
CA VAL A 11 4.91 -12.02 -0.50
C VAL A 11 6.07 -12.49 -1.38
N ASP A 12 6.65 -11.60 -2.15
CA ASP A 12 7.85 -11.78 -2.96
C ASP A 12 9.17 -11.68 -2.16
N GLU A 13 9.14 -11.19 -0.90
CA GLU A 13 10.32 -11.11 -0.03
C GLU A 13 10.93 -12.47 0.33
N PRO A 14 12.25 -12.53 0.64
CA PRO A 14 12.93 -13.76 1.06
C PRO A 14 12.35 -14.45 2.29
N LYS A 15 11.59 -13.74 3.12
CA LYS A 15 10.90 -14.34 4.28
C LYS A 15 9.85 -15.39 3.91
N PHE A 16 9.49 -15.46 2.63
CA PHE A 16 8.55 -16.44 2.08
C PHE A 16 9.22 -17.52 1.22
N ASP A 17 10.54 -17.48 1.00
CA ASP A 17 11.23 -18.37 0.07
C ASP A 17 10.97 -19.86 0.36
N ASP A 18 10.90 -20.25 1.63
CA ASP A 18 10.73 -21.64 2.03
C ASP A 18 9.32 -22.21 1.75
N ASP A 19 8.28 -21.33 1.68
CA ASP A 19 6.87 -21.76 1.57
C ASP A 19 5.99 -20.85 0.69
N ARG A 20 6.58 -20.04 -0.18
CA ARG A 20 5.86 -19.06 -1.02
C ARG A 20 4.75 -19.69 -1.84
N GLU A 21 5.01 -20.83 -2.48
CA GLU A 21 4.01 -21.53 -3.30
C GLU A 21 2.82 -22.02 -2.46
N ASP A 22 3.08 -22.45 -1.23
CA ASP A 22 2.03 -22.85 -0.29
C ASP A 22 1.23 -21.61 0.17
N VAL A 23 1.88 -20.47 0.37
CA VAL A 23 1.22 -19.18 0.69
C VAL A 23 0.32 -18.76 -0.47
N LEU A 24 0.81 -18.78 -1.71
CA LEU A 24 0.03 -18.43 -2.90
C LEU A 24 -1.19 -19.36 -3.07
N THR A 25 -1.03 -20.64 -2.79
CA THR A 25 -2.13 -21.61 -2.79
C THR A 25 -3.18 -21.25 -1.74
N ARG A 26 -2.76 -20.97 -0.49
CA ARG A 26 -3.66 -20.54 0.59
C ARG A 26 -4.37 -19.21 0.25
N MET A 27 -3.69 -18.27 -0.41
CA MET A 27 -4.29 -17.02 -0.88
C MET A 27 -5.47 -17.31 -1.82
N ALA A 28 -5.25 -18.16 -2.83
CA ALA A 28 -6.30 -18.53 -3.78
C ALA A 28 -7.50 -19.21 -3.09
N GLU A 29 -7.25 -20.14 -2.17
CA GLU A 29 -8.27 -20.83 -1.37
C GLU A 29 -9.06 -19.86 -0.46
N ALA A 30 -8.40 -18.85 0.10
CA ALA A 30 -9.02 -17.81 0.92
C ALA A 30 -9.78 -16.74 0.11
N GLY A 31 -9.69 -16.78 -1.22
CA GLY A 31 -10.33 -15.82 -2.11
C GLY A 31 -9.53 -14.54 -2.34
N VAL A 32 -8.25 -14.49 -1.97
CA VAL A 32 -7.35 -13.39 -2.33
C VAL A 32 -6.92 -13.60 -3.78
N THR A 33 -7.66 -13.00 -4.69
CA THR A 33 -7.51 -13.20 -6.14
C THR A 33 -6.70 -12.13 -6.83
N ARG A 34 -6.48 -11.00 -6.13
CA ARG A 34 -5.65 -9.86 -6.56
C ARG A 34 -4.80 -9.39 -5.42
N TYR A 35 -3.58 -8.97 -5.72
CA TYR A 35 -2.67 -8.42 -4.72
C TYR A 35 -1.60 -7.55 -5.37
N ALA A 36 -1.06 -6.59 -4.61
CA ALA A 36 0.05 -5.75 -5.05
C ALA A 36 1.29 -6.05 -4.22
N VAL A 37 2.39 -6.43 -4.89
CA VAL A 37 3.73 -6.55 -4.29
C VAL A 37 4.48 -5.24 -4.44
N ILE A 38 5.29 -4.90 -3.43
CA ILE A 38 5.79 -3.55 -3.28
C ILE A 38 7.30 -3.54 -3.12
N GLY A 39 7.98 -2.85 -4.04
CA GLY A 39 9.41 -2.60 -3.93
C GLY A 39 9.72 -1.49 -2.93
N SER A 40 10.87 -1.60 -2.25
CA SER A 40 11.35 -0.63 -1.26
C SER A 40 12.71 -0.01 -1.63
N ASP A 41 13.40 -0.60 -2.58
CA ASP A 41 14.64 -0.11 -3.19
C ASP A 41 14.72 -0.56 -4.65
N MET A 42 15.81 -0.25 -5.34
CA MET A 42 15.96 -0.60 -6.76
C MET A 42 16.01 -2.11 -7.02
N ALA A 43 16.58 -2.89 -6.10
CA ALA A 43 16.69 -4.35 -6.26
C ALA A 43 15.33 -5.03 -6.04
N THR A 44 14.65 -4.66 -4.97
CA THR A 44 13.31 -5.17 -4.63
C THR A 44 12.27 -4.68 -5.63
N SER A 45 12.34 -3.42 -6.11
CA SER A 45 11.47 -2.90 -7.17
C SER A 45 11.58 -3.71 -8.47
N ARG A 46 12.80 -4.07 -8.89
CA ARG A 46 12.98 -4.94 -10.05
C ARG A 46 12.40 -6.32 -9.79
N HIS A 47 12.69 -6.90 -8.62
CA HIS A 47 12.16 -8.21 -8.23
C HIS A 47 10.63 -8.23 -8.21
N SER A 48 9.99 -7.22 -7.61
CA SER A 48 8.51 -7.12 -7.52
C SER A 48 7.88 -7.01 -8.92
N ALA A 49 8.49 -6.25 -9.85
CA ALA A 49 8.01 -6.18 -11.22
C ALA A 49 8.11 -7.53 -11.94
N ASP A 50 9.26 -8.24 -11.82
CA ASP A 50 9.45 -9.58 -12.39
C ASP A 50 8.47 -10.59 -11.78
N PHE A 51 8.27 -10.53 -10.46
CA PHE A 51 7.34 -11.39 -9.75
C PHE A 51 5.89 -11.16 -10.23
N ALA A 52 5.46 -9.91 -10.33
CA ALA A 52 4.12 -9.57 -10.80
C ALA A 52 3.87 -10.04 -12.24
N ALA A 53 4.88 -9.94 -13.11
CA ALA A 53 4.80 -10.42 -14.49
C ALA A 53 4.60 -11.95 -14.57
N ALA A 54 5.15 -12.70 -13.60
CA ALA A 54 5.07 -14.17 -13.55
C ALA A 54 3.79 -14.71 -12.88
N HIS A 55 3.08 -13.90 -12.08
CA HIS A 55 1.97 -14.38 -11.25
C HIS A 55 0.63 -13.76 -11.64
N PRO A 56 -0.36 -14.56 -12.06
CA PRO A 56 -1.71 -14.07 -12.36
C PRO A 56 -2.33 -13.37 -11.15
N GLY A 57 -2.98 -12.21 -11.39
CA GLY A 57 -3.62 -11.43 -10.33
C GLY A 57 -2.67 -10.62 -9.46
N CYS A 58 -1.35 -10.75 -9.67
CA CYS A 58 -0.34 -9.91 -9.03
C CYS A 58 -0.12 -8.62 -9.82
N TYR A 59 0.15 -7.54 -9.11
CA TYR A 59 0.57 -6.24 -9.61
C TYR A 59 1.76 -5.75 -8.80
N ALA A 60 2.53 -4.79 -9.31
CA ALA A 60 3.69 -4.23 -8.62
C ALA A 60 3.60 -2.71 -8.47
N ALA A 61 4.00 -2.20 -7.32
CA ALA A 61 4.44 -0.82 -7.17
C ALA A 61 5.96 -0.81 -7.00
N ILE A 62 6.63 0.15 -7.65
CA ILE A 62 8.09 0.25 -7.68
C ILE A 62 8.55 1.62 -7.21
N GLY A 63 9.54 1.67 -6.35
CA GLY A 63 10.03 2.93 -5.79
C GLY A 63 11.15 2.75 -4.78
N ILE A 64 11.52 3.86 -4.15
CA ILE A 64 12.55 3.93 -3.12
C ILE A 64 11.91 4.43 -1.84
N HIS A 65 11.79 3.52 -0.88
CA HIS A 65 11.23 3.74 0.45
C HIS A 65 12.06 4.79 1.24
N PRO A 66 11.46 5.58 2.14
CA PRO A 66 12.18 6.55 2.95
C PRO A 66 13.38 5.98 3.73
N HIS A 67 13.36 4.71 4.12
CA HIS A 67 14.51 4.06 4.77
C HIS A 67 15.74 4.01 3.87
N GLU A 68 15.56 3.85 2.57
CA GLU A 68 16.60 3.67 1.55
C GLU A 68 16.94 4.97 0.81
N ALA A 69 16.28 6.10 1.14
CA ALA A 69 16.44 7.38 0.47
C ALA A 69 17.90 7.88 0.42
N LYS A 70 18.73 7.56 1.43
CA LYS A 70 20.16 7.92 1.45
C LYS A 70 20.98 7.26 0.34
N GLY A 71 20.50 6.16 -0.24
CA GLY A 71 21.15 5.43 -1.33
C GLY A 71 20.69 5.87 -2.73
N PHE A 72 19.71 6.77 -2.81
CA PHE A 72 19.17 7.25 -4.06
C PHE A 72 20.22 7.95 -4.93
N VAL A 73 20.19 7.66 -6.23
CA VAL A 73 20.94 8.38 -7.27
C VAL A 73 19.97 8.78 -8.39
N GLU A 74 20.28 9.88 -9.09
CA GLU A 74 19.36 10.44 -10.10
C GLU A 74 19.03 9.45 -11.24
N ASP A 75 19.97 8.58 -11.62
CA ASP A 75 19.77 7.53 -12.61
C ASP A 75 18.70 6.52 -12.22
N ASP A 76 18.35 6.40 -10.94
CA ASP A 76 17.30 5.51 -10.47
C ASP A 76 15.92 5.92 -10.99
N LEU A 77 15.66 7.23 -11.15
CA LEU A 77 14.40 7.72 -11.72
C LEU A 77 14.21 7.23 -13.16
N GLN A 78 15.27 7.26 -13.97
CA GLN A 78 15.20 6.75 -15.34
C GLN A 78 14.93 5.25 -15.37
N ARG A 79 15.55 4.48 -14.46
CA ARG A 79 15.34 3.02 -14.36
C ARG A 79 13.90 2.71 -13.91
N LEU A 80 13.37 3.43 -12.92
CA LEU A 80 11.98 3.31 -12.51
C LEU A 80 11.02 3.67 -13.65
N ALA A 81 11.31 4.74 -14.41
CA ALA A 81 10.54 5.12 -15.60
C ALA A 81 10.54 4.03 -16.68
N ASP A 82 11.66 3.33 -16.88
CA ASP A 82 11.73 2.25 -17.85
C ASP A 82 10.96 1.02 -17.38
N TRP A 83 11.06 0.62 -16.11
CA TRP A 83 10.33 -0.52 -15.55
C TRP A 83 8.83 -0.26 -15.43
N SER A 84 8.42 1.00 -15.23
CA SER A 84 7.00 1.37 -15.16
C SER A 84 6.21 1.15 -16.46
N LYS A 85 6.89 0.90 -17.57
CA LYS A 85 6.27 0.55 -18.86
C LYS A 85 5.77 -0.91 -18.90
N GLU A 86 6.13 -1.72 -17.93
CA GLU A 86 5.68 -3.11 -17.82
C GLU A 86 4.22 -3.15 -17.38
N GLU A 87 3.41 -3.97 -18.04
CA GLU A 87 1.95 -4.00 -17.86
C GLU A 87 1.49 -4.19 -16.42
N LYS A 88 2.27 -4.94 -15.62
CA LYS A 88 1.93 -5.25 -14.23
C LYS A 88 2.44 -4.24 -13.23
N VAL A 89 3.24 -3.26 -13.64
CA VAL A 89 3.65 -2.14 -12.81
C VAL A 89 2.57 -1.07 -12.84
N VAL A 90 1.90 -0.89 -11.71
CA VAL A 90 0.67 -0.09 -11.62
C VAL A 90 0.79 1.16 -10.75
N ALA A 91 1.91 1.35 -10.07
CA ALA A 91 2.14 2.53 -9.23
C ALA A 91 3.63 2.82 -9.04
N ILE A 92 3.96 4.07 -8.71
CA ILE A 92 5.22 4.43 -8.08
C ILE A 92 5.04 4.27 -6.56
N GLY A 93 5.91 3.52 -5.93
CA GLY A 93 5.83 3.21 -4.50
C GLY A 93 6.61 1.93 -4.15
N GLU A 94 6.99 1.82 -2.93
CA GLU A 94 6.60 2.59 -1.75
C GLU A 94 7.52 3.81 -1.58
N ILE A 95 6.93 5.00 -1.51
CA ILE A 95 7.66 6.25 -1.30
C ILE A 95 7.05 7.03 -0.14
N GLY A 96 7.74 8.00 0.41
CA GLY A 96 7.16 8.83 1.47
C GLY A 96 8.14 9.21 2.57
N LEU A 97 7.64 9.23 3.83
CA LEU A 97 8.39 9.71 4.99
C LEU A 97 8.21 8.78 6.20
N ASP A 98 9.31 8.42 6.84
CA ASP A 98 9.34 7.66 8.10
C ASP A 98 10.21 8.37 9.14
N TYR A 99 9.57 9.00 10.12
CA TYR A 99 10.24 9.68 11.22
C TYR A 99 10.28 8.83 12.50
N TYR A 100 9.75 7.62 12.46
CA TYR A 100 9.83 6.68 13.56
C TYR A 100 11.16 5.93 13.57
N TYR A 101 11.53 5.30 12.45
CA TYR A 101 12.83 4.64 12.31
C TYR A 101 13.93 5.61 11.93
N ASP A 102 13.63 6.63 11.12
CA ASP A 102 14.51 7.74 10.75
C ASP A 102 15.86 7.27 10.16
N LEU A 103 15.83 6.22 9.30
CA LEU A 103 17.03 5.52 8.79
C LEU A 103 17.76 6.28 7.68
N SER A 104 17.12 7.26 7.08
CA SER A 104 17.74 8.26 6.18
C SER A 104 17.47 9.66 6.70
N PRO A 105 18.35 10.65 6.45
CA PRO A 105 18.09 12.02 6.87
C PRO A 105 16.75 12.53 6.33
N ARG A 106 15.96 13.23 7.16
CA ARG A 106 14.59 13.67 6.80
C ARG A 106 14.55 14.55 5.56
N GLU A 107 15.51 15.45 5.40
CA GLU A 107 15.64 16.27 4.19
C GLU A 107 15.87 15.40 2.94
N THR A 108 16.66 14.34 3.07
CA THR A 108 16.86 13.38 1.98
C THR A 108 15.60 12.59 1.69
N GLN A 109 14.87 12.14 2.73
CA GLN A 109 13.57 11.47 2.54
C GLN A 109 12.60 12.38 1.77
N MET A 110 12.47 13.65 2.15
CA MET A 110 11.62 14.63 1.47
C MET A 110 12.03 14.82 0.01
N THR A 111 13.32 15.06 -0.25
CA THR A 111 13.84 15.26 -1.61
C THR A 111 13.57 14.07 -2.52
N VAL A 112 13.84 12.85 -2.04
CA VAL A 112 13.63 11.61 -2.81
C VAL A 112 12.16 11.31 -3.00
N CYS A 113 11.33 11.61 -2.00
CA CYS A 113 9.87 11.50 -2.12
C CYS A 113 9.34 12.46 -3.19
N GLU A 114 9.71 13.75 -3.15
CA GLU A 114 9.28 14.76 -4.12
C GLU A 114 9.74 14.39 -5.55
N ALA A 115 10.97 13.91 -5.73
CA ALA A 115 11.48 13.48 -7.05
C ALA A 115 10.66 12.31 -7.63
N GLN A 116 10.29 11.34 -6.81
CA GLN A 116 9.46 10.21 -7.24
C GLN A 116 7.98 10.60 -7.43
N MET A 117 7.46 11.60 -6.70
CA MET A 117 6.13 12.17 -6.97
C MET A 117 6.07 12.84 -8.35
N GLU A 118 7.10 13.62 -8.72
CA GLU A 118 7.21 14.22 -10.07
C GLU A 118 7.29 13.14 -11.14
N LEU A 119 8.08 12.10 -10.92
CA LEU A 119 8.15 10.95 -11.83
C LEU A 119 6.75 10.30 -12.00
N ALA A 120 6.03 10.06 -10.91
CA ALA A 120 4.69 9.49 -10.97
C ALA A 120 3.72 10.37 -11.78
N TRP A 121 3.83 11.69 -11.64
CA TRP A 121 3.04 12.64 -12.42
C TRP A 121 3.39 12.60 -13.92
N GLU A 122 4.66 12.56 -14.28
CA GLU A 122 5.11 12.42 -15.68
C GLU A 122 4.61 11.14 -16.32
N LEU A 123 4.58 10.05 -15.55
CA LEU A 123 4.14 8.73 -16.00
C LEU A 123 2.62 8.53 -15.91
N LEU A 124 1.89 9.46 -15.29
CA LEU A 124 0.45 9.36 -14.99
C LEU A 124 0.11 8.11 -14.16
N LEU A 125 1.02 7.68 -13.29
CA LEU A 125 0.83 6.55 -12.39
C LEU A 125 0.40 7.02 -10.99
N PRO A 126 -0.49 6.29 -10.30
CA PRO A 126 -0.79 6.54 -8.91
C PRO A 126 0.41 6.26 -8.02
N VAL A 127 0.36 6.77 -6.79
CA VAL A 127 1.44 6.61 -5.80
C VAL A 127 0.98 5.80 -4.59
N ALA A 128 1.79 4.84 -4.14
CA ALA A 128 1.65 4.19 -2.84
C ALA A 128 2.57 4.88 -1.82
N TYR A 129 1.96 5.55 -0.83
CA TYR A 129 2.69 6.35 0.16
C TYR A 129 2.85 5.63 1.49
N HIS A 130 4.08 5.57 1.97
CA HIS A 130 4.45 5.28 3.35
C HIS A 130 4.53 6.56 4.17
N ILE A 131 3.77 6.63 5.27
CA ILE A 131 3.78 7.83 6.13
C ILE A 131 3.75 7.40 7.60
N ARG A 132 4.88 7.52 8.27
CA ARG A 132 4.98 7.15 9.68
C ARG A 132 5.56 8.28 10.53
N ASP A 133 4.74 8.77 11.47
CA ASP A 133 5.05 9.93 12.33
C ASP A 133 5.43 11.22 11.56
N ALA A 134 5.00 11.33 10.28
CA ALA A 134 5.37 12.38 9.33
C ALA A 134 4.18 13.01 8.60
N HIS A 135 2.95 12.84 9.11
CA HIS A 135 1.73 13.27 8.39
C HIS A 135 1.71 14.77 8.05
N GLN A 136 2.23 15.64 8.94
CA GLN A 136 2.21 17.08 8.68
C GLN A 136 3.09 17.44 7.50
N ASP A 137 4.36 17.00 7.51
CA ASP A 137 5.31 17.31 6.44
C ASP A 137 4.85 16.70 5.12
N MET A 138 4.30 15.48 5.14
CA MET A 138 3.77 14.86 3.93
C MET A 138 2.58 15.62 3.34
N LEU A 139 1.66 16.09 4.18
CA LEU A 139 0.53 16.93 3.74
C LEU A 139 1.01 18.27 3.18
N ASP A 140 2.05 18.86 3.75
CA ASP A 140 2.62 20.10 3.25
C ASP A 140 3.32 19.91 1.90
N ILE A 141 4.04 18.80 1.71
CA ILE A 141 4.59 18.39 0.41
C ILE A 141 3.45 18.22 -0.60
N MET A 142 2.46 17.39 -0.31
CA MET A 142 1.35 17.14 -1.22
C MET A 142 0.59 18.41 -1.58
N LYS A 143 0.40 19.35 -0.65
CA LYS A 143 -0.26 20.63 -0.93
C LYS A 143 0.57 21.53 -1.86
N ARG A 144 1.91 21.53 -1.70
CA ARG A 144 2.82 22.26 -2.62
C ARG A 144 2.73 21.71 -4.05
N HIS A 145 2.66 20.37 -4.18
CA HIS A 145 2.60 19.65 -5.46
C HIS A 145 1.17 19.37 -5.94
N LYS A 146 0.16 20.05 -5.40
CA LYS A 146 -1.27 19.73 -5.65
C LYS A 146 -1.65 19.56 -7.12
N LYS A 147 -1.01 20.28 -8.03
CA LYS A 147 -1.28 20.20 -9.48
C LYS A 147 -0.67 18.97 -10.15
N HIS A 148 0.30 18.33 -9.49
CA HIS A 148 1.06 17.17 -9.97
C HIS A 148 0.69 15.88 -9.21
N LEU A 149 -0.40 15.91 -8.42
CA LEU A 149 -0.85 14.70 -7.74
C LEU A 149 -1.63 13.81 -8.72
N THR A 150 -1.23 12.56 -8.80
CA THR A 150 -1.86 11.53 -9.64
C THR A 150 -2.88 10.68 -8.87
N GLY A 151 -3.09 10.96 -7.58
CA GLY A 151 -3.86 10.11 -6.68
C GLY A 151 -3.06 8.90 -6.20
N GLY A 152 -3.75 7.90 -5.69
CA GLY A 152 -3.13 6.69 -5.17
C GLY A 152 -3.55 6.37 -3.75
N ILE A 153 -2.65 5.80 -2.96
CA ILE A 153 -2.95 5.11 -1.71
C ILE A 153 -2.10 5.68 -0.58
N ILE A 154 -2.74 6.04 0.53
CA ILE A 154 -2.06 6.18 1.81
C ILE A 154 -2.09 4.79 2.45
N HIS A 155 -0.98 4.06 2.29
CA HIS A 155 -0.85 2.70 2.77
C HIS A 155 -0.69 2.65 4.29
N CYS A 156 -1.10 1.55 4.89
CA CYS A 156 -0.95 1.24 6.32
C CYS A 156 -1.29 2.42 7.24
N PHE A 157 -2.42 3.09 6.93
CA PHE A 157 -2.79 4.33 7.60
C PHE A 157 -2.80 4.17 9.11
N SER A 158 -2.08 5.05 9.81
CA SER A 158 -1.91 5.04 11.27
C SER A 158 -2.36 6.33 11.95
N GLY A 159 -2.90 7.29 11.19
CA GLY A 159 -3.36 8.58 11.68
C GLY A 159 -4.76 8.56 12.31
N SER A 160 -5.23 9.75 12.68
CA SER A 160 -6.61 9.97 13.14
C SER A 160 -7.56 10.23 11.97
N TRP A 161 -8.87 10.21 12.25
CA TRP A 161 -9.89 10.60 11.27
C TRP A 161 -9.67 12.02 10.70
N GLU A 162 -9.23 12.96 11.52
CA GLU A 162 -8.93 14.34 11.09
C GLU A 162 -7.83 14.37 10.02
N ILE A 163 -6.80 13.54 10.20
CA ILE A 163 -5.70 13.41 9.22
C ILE A 163 -6.19 12.71 7.95
N ALA A 164 -6.98 11.63 8.09
CA ALA A 164 -7.55 10.94 6.93
C ALA A 164 -8.37 11.88 6.04
N LYS A 165 -9.16 12.80 6.63
CA LYS A 165 -9.91 13.80 5.88
C LYS A 165 -9.04 14.68 4.99
N GLU A 166 -7.83 15.03 5.43
CA GLU A 166 -6.94 15.85 4.61
C GLU A 166 -6.45 15.10 3.37
N TYR A 167 -6.08 13.81 3.51
CA TYR A 167 -5.71 12.99 2.35
C TYR A 167 -6.90 12.74 1.41
N LEU A 168 -8.10 12.52 1.96
CA LEU A 168 -9.32 12.37 1.18
C LEU A 168 -9.64 13.61 0.32
N LYS A 169 -9.42 14.84 0.85
CA LYS A 169 -9.57 16.10 0.10
C LYS A 169 -8.57 16.22 -1.07
N LEU A 170 -7.46 15.52 -0.99
CA LEU A 170 -6.45 15.44 -2.06
C LEU A 170 -6.74 14.30 -3.04
N GLY A 171 -7.81 13.50 -2.82
CA GLY A 171 -8.25 12.44 -3.73
C GLY A 171 -7.68 11.06 -3.46
N TYR A 172 -6.95 10.86 -2.35
CA TYR A 172 -6.31 9.58 -2.02
C TYR A 172 -7.28 8.56 -1.44
N PHE A 173 -6.96 7.29 -1.64
CA PHE A 173 -7.54 6.17 -0.91
C PHE A 173 -6.78 5.96 0.41
N ILE A 174 -7.50 5.46 1.41
CA ILE A 174 -6.94 5.15 2.74
C ILE A 174 -6.97 3.64 2.93
N SER A 175 -5.80 3.04 3.09
CA SER A 175 -5.67 1.60 3.30
C SER A 175 -5.43 1.25 4.76
N PHE A 176 -6.08 0.18 5.22
CA PHE A 176 -6.00 -0.31 6.58
C PHE A 176 -5.41 -1.71 6.62
N ALA A 177 -4.40 -1.89 7.47
CA ALA A 177 -3.71 -3.15 7.71
C ALA A 177 -4.11 -3.79 9.06
N GLY A 178 -3.44 -4.87 9.42
CA GLY A 178 -3.67 -5.63 10.64
C GLY A 178 -3.91 -4.84 11.92
N PRO A 179 -3.23 -3.72 12.18
CA PRO A 179 -3.45 -2.89 13.39
C PRO A 179 -4.90 -2.44 13.62
N VAL A 180 -5.74 -2.31 12.60
CA VAL A 180 -7.16 -1.95 12.77
C VAL A 180 -7.94 -3.00 13.57
N THR A 181 -7.44 -4.25 13.59
CA THR A 181 -8.06 -5.35 14.34
C THR A 181 -7.75 -5.31 15.84
N PHE A 182 -6.74 -4.54 16.27
CA PHE A 182 -6.28 -4.54 17.65
C PHE A 182 -7.28 -3.88 18.59
N LYS A 183 -7.47 -4.47 19.77
CA LYS A 183 -8.39 -3.96 20.80
C LYS A 183 -8.05 -2.53 21.26
N LYS A 184 -6.76 -2.16 21.22
CA LYS A 184 -6.26 -0.85 21.68
C LYS A 184 -6.02 0.14 20.53
N ALA A 185 -6.77 0.04 19.44
CA ALA A 185 -6.66 0.93 18.27
C ALA A 185 -7.95 1.76 18.01
N PRO A 186 -8.58 2.43 19.02
CA PRO A 186 -9.87 3.08 18.83
C PRO A 186 -9.81 4.22 17.81
N LYS A 187 -8.73 5.01 17.77
CA LYS A 187 -8.58 6.09 16.78
C LYS A 187 -8.52 5.59 15.35
N LEU A 188 -7.80 4.48 15.14
CA LEU A 188 -7.69 3.86 13.82
C LEU A 188 -9.02 3.24 13.39
N GLN A 189 -9.74 2.60 14.32
CA GLN A 189 -11.08 2.06 14.09
C GLN A 189 -12.08 3.16 13.78
N GLU A 190 -12.02 4.31 14.48
CA GLU A 190 -12.81 5.49 14.17
C GLU A 190 -12.55 5.98 12.73
N ALA A 191 -11.29 6.09 12.33
CA ALA A 191 -10.94 6.45 10.95
C ALA A 191 -11.51 5.42 9.96
N ALA A 192 -11.35 4.11 10.24
CA ALA A 192 -11.87 3.04 9.39
C ALA A 192 -13.40 3.05 9.28
N VAL A 193 -14.13 3.53 10.28
CA VAL A 193 -15.59 3.71 10.24
C VAL A 193 -16.00 4.92 9.39
N ASN A 194 -15.23 6.00 9.45
CA ASN A 194 -15.63 7.29 8.88
C ASN A 194 -15.13 7.54 7.43
N VAL A 195 -14.05 6.87 7.00
CA VAL A 195 -13.55 6.98 5.60
C VAL A 195 -14.68 6.58 4.64
N PRO A 196 -14.99 7.38 3.59
CA PRO A 196 -16.00 7.02 2.59
C PRO A 196 -15.81 5.63 2.02
N LEU A 197 -16.91 4.90 1.79
CA LEU A 197 -16.84 3.52 1.28
C LEU A 197 -16.15 3.41 -0.08
N ASP A 198 -16.21 4.44 -0.89
CA ASP A 198 -15.55 4.52 -2.19
C ASP A 198 -14.08 4.98 -2.12
N ARG A 199 -13.51 5.10 -0.91
CA ARG A 199 -12.12 5.53 -0.67
C ARG A 199 -11.37 4.65 0.32
N ILE A 200 -11.96 3.53 0.75
CA ILE A 200 -11.34 2.62 1.71
C ILE A 200 -10.71 1.42 1.01
N LEU A 201 -9.51 1.05 1.47
CA LEU A 201 -8.80 -0.16 1.06
C LEU A 201 -8.45 -1.03 2.26
N ILE A 202 -8.09 -2.25 1.98
CA ILE A 202 -7.59 -3.23 2.93
C ILE A 202 -6.30 -3.85 2.42
N GLU A 203 -5.40 -4.15 3.32
CA GLU A 203 -4.10 -4.75 3.02
C GLU A 203 -3.60 -5.59 4.18
N THR A 204 -2.50 -6.32 3.97
CA THR A 204 -1.83 -7.04 5.05
C THR A 204 -0.55 -6.37 5.51
N ASP A 205 0.20 -5.76 4.61
CA ASP A 205 1.60 -5.38 4.82
C ASP A 205 2.45 -6.60 5.23
N SER A 206 2.06 -7.80 4.76
CA SER A 206 2.74 -9.05 5.09
C SER A 206 4.15 -9.08 4.50
N PRO A 207 5.14 -9.60 5.24
CA PRO A 207 5.07 -10.48 6.41
C PRO A 207 4.91 -9.75 7.76
N TYR A 208 4.67 -8.46 7.77
CA TYR A 208 4.59 -7.62 8.97
C TYR A 208 3.13 -7.50 9.48
N LEU A 209 2.93 -6.85 10.61
CA LEU A 209 1.65 -6.35 11.13
C LEU A 209 0.51 -7.37 11.19
N ALA A 210 0.80 -8.63 11.56
CA ALA A 210 -0.21 -9.69 11.68
C ALA A 210 -1.44 -9.23 12.49
N PRO A 211 -2.67 -9.41 11.95
CA PRO A 211 -3.91 -9.02 12.63
C PRO A 211 -4.25 -9.96 13.79
N GLU A 212 -5.17 -9.56 14.67
CA GLU A 212 -5.89 -10.54 15.48
C GLU A 212 -6.72 -11.46 14.57
N PRO A 213 -6.76 -12.79 14.75
CA PRO A 213 -6.25 -13.55 15.90
C PRO A 213 -4.83 -14.12 15.74
N VAL A 214 -4.15 -13.85 14.64
CA VAL A 214 -2.83 -14.43 14.30
C VAL A 214 -1.64 -13.58 14.74
N ARG A 215 -1.87 -12.63 15.62
CA ARG A 215 -0.85 -11.72 16.12
C ARG A 215 0.33 -12.46 16.77
N GLY A 216 1.56 -12.05 16.44
CA GLY A 216 2.79 -12.68 16.95
C GLY A 216 3.35 -13.77 16.03
N HIS A 217 2.65 -14.11 14.95
CA HIS A 217 3.15 -14.97 13.88
C HIS A 217 3.56 -14.15 12.66
N ARG A 218 4.31 -14.75 11.72
CA ARG A 218 4.55 -14.14 10.40
C ARG A 218 3.19 -13.91 9.72
N ASN A 219 2.95 -12.68 9.27
CA ASN A 219 1.75 -12.36 8.52
C ASN A 219 1.83 -12.96 7.10
N GLU A 220 0.69 -13.17 6.47
CA GLU A 220 0.58 -13.59 5.07
C GLU A 220 -0.65 -12.93 4.42
N PRO A 221 -0.70 -12.80 3.06
CA PRO A 221 -1.80 -12.09 2.38
C PRO A 221 -3.19 -12.67 2.62
N THR A 222 -3.31 -13.97 2.95
CA THR A 222 -4.57 -14.60 3.38
C THR A 222 -5.24 -13.86 4.53
N ASN A 223 -4.45 -13.23 5.38
CA ASN A 223 -4.92 -12.54 6.58
C ASN A 223 -5.61 -11.19 6.30
N VAL A 224 -5.60 -10.69 5.05
CA VAL A 224 -6.40 -9.51 4.65
C VAL A 224 -7.88 -9.73 4.94
N ARG A 225 -8.33 -10.98 4.96
CA ARG A 225 -9.68 -11.35 5.34
C ARG A 225 -10.04 -10.86 6.75
N TYR A 226 -9.14 -10.99 7.73
CA TYR A 226 -9.40 -10.53 9.11
C TYR A 226 -9.54 -9.00 9.19
N VAL A 227 -8.80 -8.28 8.34
CA VAL A 227 -8.95 -6.82 8.21
C VAL A 227 -10.32 -6.49 7.64
N ALA A 228 -10.73 -7.18 6.56
CA ALA A 228 -12.05 -7.01 5.96
C ALA A 228 -13.18 -7.32 6.95
N GLU A 229 -13.13 -8.46 7.63
CA GLU A 229 -14.11 -8.89 8.64
C GLU A 229 -14.25 -7.85 9.76
N LYS A 230 -13.11 -7.34 10.25
CA LYS A 230 -13.12 -6.34 11.32
C LYS A 230 -13.78 -5.04 10.88
N ILE A 231 -13.43 -4.51 9.72
CA ILE A 231 -13.99 -3.24 9.25
C ILE A 231 -15.46 -3.40 8.84
N ALA A 232 -15.82 -4.48 8.17
CA ALA A 232 -17.19 -4.79 7.81
C ALA A 232 -18.11 -4.85 9.07
N ALA A 233 -17.63 -5.52 10.14
CA ALA A 233 -18.34 -5.59 11.42
C ALA A 233 -18.46 -4.21 12.09
N LEU A 234 -17.41 -3.39 12.09
CA LEU A 234 -17.45 -2.02 12.65
C LEU A 234 -18.43 -1.11 11.91
N ARG A 235 -18.63 -1.35 10.61
CA ARG A 235 -19.53 -0.58 9.75
C ARG A 235 -20.92 -1.17 9.61
N GLU A 236 -21.17 -2.33 10.22
CA GLU A 236 -22.44 -3.08 10.11
C GLU A 236 -22.81 -3.39 8.63
N ILE A 237 -21.79 -3.72 7.83
CA ILE A 237 -21.94 -4.07 6.40
C ILE A 237 -21.66 -5.58 6.24
N PRO A 238 -22.44 -6.30 5.40
CA PRO A 238 -22.10 -7.69 5.06
C PRO A 238 -20.70 -7.81 4.48
N LEU A 239 -19.93 -8.80 4.91
CA LEU A 239 -18.54 -9.00 4.53
C LEU A 239 -18.37 -9.08 2.99
N GLU A 240 -19.25 -9.79 2.32
CA GLU A 240 -19.22 -9.96 0.86
C GLU A 240 -19.41 -8.62 0.13
N ALA A 241 -20.29 -7.77 0.63
CA ALA A 241 -20.51 -6.43 0.07
C ALA A 241 -19.26 -5.54 0.30
N PHE A 242 -18.68 -5.59 1.50
CA PHE A 242 -17.47 -4.84 1.81
C PHE A 242 -16.27 -5.31 0.96
N ALA A 243 -16.09 -6.62 0.77
CA ALA A 243 -15.08 -7.20 -0.10
C ALA A 243 -15.20 -6.72 -1.56
N GLN A 244 -16.42 -6.68 -2.11
CA GLN A 244 -16.68 -6.17 -3.46
C GLN A 244 -16.32 -4.68 -3.58
N ILE A 245 -16.67 -3.87 -2.59
CA ILE A 245 -16.34 -2.44 -2.55
C ILE A 245 -14.83 -2.24 -2.53
N THR A 246 -14.12 -2.91 -1.62
CA THR A 246 -12.65 -2.75 -1.49
C THR A 246 -11.89 -3.29 -2.69
N MET A 247 -12.37 -4.37 -3.32
CA MET A 247 -11.85 -4.86 -4.59
C MET A 247 -11.94 -3.78 -5.67
N GLN A 248 -13.14 -3.22 -5.89
CA GLN A 248 -13.34 -2.18 -6.90
C GLN A 248 -12.50 -0.92 -6.60
N ASN A 249 -12.40 -0.55 -5.33
CA ASN A 249 -11.58 0.57 -4.90
C ASN A 249 -10.09 0.34 -5.20
N ALA A 250 -9.58 -0.88 -4.98
CA ALA A 250 -8.18 -1.20 -5.27
C ALA A 250 -7.90 -1.14 -6.77
N LEU A 251 -8.79 -1.66 -7.60
CA LEU A 251 -8.72 -1.53 -9.06
C LEU A 251 -8.69 -0.05 -9.48
N ASN A 252 -9.54 0.77 -8.89
CA ASN A 252 -9.59 2.21 -9.16
C ASN A 252 -8.33 2.94 -8.67
N ALA A 253 -7.86 2.61 -7.46
CA ALA A 253 -6.69 3.24 -6.84
C ALA A 253 -5.40 3.01 -7.63
N TYR A 254 -5.28 1.82 -8.23
CA TYR A 254 -4.17 1.42 -9.09
C TYR A 254 -4.44 1.64 -10.59
N SER A 255 -5.59 2.24 -10.95
CA SER A 255 -5.98 2.45 -12.35
C SER A 255 -6.00 1.18 -13.21
N ILE A 256 -6.24 0.02 -12.59
CA ILE A 256 -6.29 -1.29 -13.25
C ILE A 256 -7.61 -1.40 -14.02
N LYS A 257 -7.52 -1.75 -15.30
CA LYS A 257 -8.68 -2.00 -16.17
C LYS A 257 -8.84 -3.51 -16.33
N GLU A 258 -9.99 -4.03 -15.91
CA GLU A 258 -10.42 -5.42 -16.17
C GLU A 258 -11.42 -5.50 -17.32
#